data_dd19bd70bf63875ff17659df94c2d68b
#
_entry.id   dd19bd70bf63875ff17659df94c2d68b
#
_cell.length_a   1.000
_cell.length_b   1.000
_cell.length_c   1.000
_cell.angle_alpha   90.00
_cell.angle_beta   90.00
_cell.angle_gamma   90.00
#
_symmetry.space_group_name_H-M   'P 1'
#
loop_
_entity.id
_entity.type
_entity.pdbx_description
1 polymer ?
#
loop_
_entity_poly.entity_id
_entity_poly.type
_entity_poly.pdbx_seq_one_letter_code
_entity_poly.pdbx_strand_id
1 'polypeptide(L)'
;TVIIFFFTKFLLFGNENDSLFWFDANDIEYKTPYFPLIINKVFTGNHLSIIDSMKKVEEKELEVFRIQIFESTVASIARAEAKRFQNILGDTVYINFETPLYKLRIGNYISRKNAEGAIESISKLGAKDAWIIRTKKNIRD
;
A
#
# COMPACT_ATOMS: atom_id res chain seq x y z
N THR A 1 21.67 19.16 -68.62
CA THR A 1 21.61 17.71 -68.25
C THR A 1 22.71 17.35 -67.26
N VAL A 2 23.90 17.97 -67.28
CA VAL A 2 25.04 17.69 -66.40
C VAL A 2 24.79 18.19 -64.95
N ILE A 3 24.10 19.32 -64.78
CA ILE A 3 23.82 19.94 -63.47
C ILE A 3 22.85 19.09 -62.64
N ILE A 4 21.88 18.43 -63.27
CA ILE A 4 20.91 17.54 -62.60
C ILE A 4 21.59 16.30 -62.00
N PHE A 5 22.64 15.78 -62.66
CA PHE A 5 23.40 14.63 -62.22
C PHE A 5 24.29 14.91 -61.01
N PHE A 6 24.70 16.17 -60.82
CA PHE A 6 25.48 16.59 -59.66
C PHE A 6 24.59 16.76 -58.41
N PHE A 7 23.35 17.20 -58.62
CA PHE A 7 22.40 17.39 -57.51
C PHE A 7 21.86 16.08 -56.95
N THR A 8 21.74 15.05 -57.82
CA THR A 8 21.28 13.74 -57.36
C THR A 8 22.34 12.98 -56.54
N LYS A 9 23.65 13.26 -56.76
CA LYS A 9 24.71 12.69 -55.93
C LYS A 9 24.84 13.34 -54.55
N PHE A 10 24.43 14.61 -54.43
CA PHE A 10 24.48 15.33 -53.15
C PHE A 10 23.40 14.89 -52.18
N LEU A 11 22.27 14.36 -52.68
CA LEU A 11 21.17 13.84 -51.83
C LEU A 11 21.39 12.41 -51.36
N LEU A 12 22.43 11.69 -51.84
CA LEU A 12 22.73 10.31 -51.46
C LEU A 12 23.89 10.20 -50.46
N PHE A 13 24.53 11.30 -50.11
CA PHE A 13 25.40 11.34 -48.93
C PHE A 13 24.54 11.54 -47.70
N GLY A 14 23.80 10.52 -47.33
CA GLY A 14 23.36 10.36 -45.96
C GLY A 14 24.61 10.38 -45.07
N ASN A 15 24.64 11.28 -44.13
CA ASN A 15 25.74 11.42 -43.19
C ASN A 15 25.79 10.13 -42.37
N GLU A 16 26.71 9.20 -42.68
CA GLU A 16 26.91 7.95 -41.93
C GLU A 16 27.39 8.20 -40.49
N ASN A 17 27.56 9.47 -40.09
CA ASN A 17 27.95 9.87 -38.75
C ASN A 17 26.75 10.26 -37.84
N ASP A 18 25.54 10.11 -38.31
CA ASP A 18 24.38 10.06 -37.38
C ASP A 18 24.42 8.73 -36.64
N SER A 19 25.43 8.57 -35.79
CA SER A 19 25.37 7.56 -34.74
C SER A 19 24.28 7.99 -33.77
N LEU A 20 23.06 7.63 -34.10
CA LEU A 20 21.91 7.60 -33.16
C LEU A 20 22.15 6.63 -31.99
N PHE A 21 23.33 6.03 -31.94
CA PHE A 21 23.77 5.18 -30.85
C PHE A 21 24.52 6.06 -29.84
N TRP A 22 23.73 6.68 -28.93
CA TRP A 22 24.22 7.15 -27.64
C TRP A 22 24.79 6.00 -26.77
N PHE A 23 24.82 4.78 -27.34
CA PHE A 23 25.22 3.54 -26.69
C PHE A 23 26.12 2.75 -27.65
N ASP A 24 27.41 2.67 -27.35
CA ASP A 24 28.31 1.77 -28.02
C ASP A 24 28.32 0.41 -27.31
N ALA A 25 27.80 -0.62 -27.99
CA ALA A 25 27.75 -1.97 -27.47
C ALA A 25 29.16 -2.56 -27.19
N ASN A 26 30.21 -2.01 -27.80
CA ASN A 26 31.58 -2.45 -27.58
C ASN A 26 32.25 -1.78 -26.38
N ASP A 27 31.66 -0.67 -25.88
CA ASP A 27 32.18 0.08 -24.75
C ASP A 27 31.59 -0.43 -23.40
N ILE A 28 30.77 -1.48 -23.47
CA ILE A 28 30.30 -2.17 -22.30
C ILE A 28 31.44 -3.04 -21.78
N GLU A 29 32.26 -2.47 -20.90
CA GLU A 29 33.09 -3.29 -20.03
C GLU A 29 32.13 -4.12 -19.17
N TYR A 30 31.96 -5.42 -19.52
CA TYR A 30 31.24 -6.38 -18.69
C TYR A 30 31.98 -6.55 -17.36
N LYS A 31 31.93 -5.54 -16.52
CA LYS A 31 32.14 -5.73 -15.09
C LYS A 31 31.00 -6.60 -14.66
N THR A 32 31.26 -7.91 -14.53
CA THR A 32 30.34 -8.78 -13.80
C THR A 32 29.95 -8.05 -12.53
N PRO A 33 28.66 -7.69 -12.37
CA PRO A 33 28.25 -6.97 -11.18
C PRO A 33 28.73 -7.78 -10.00
N TYR A 34 29.48 -7.14 -9.11
CA TYR A 34 29.86 -7.75 -7.83
C TYR A 34 28.55 -8.02 -7.10
N PHE A 35 28.03 -9.23 -7.31
CA PHE A 35 26.86 -9.68 -6.55
C PHE A 35 27.29 -9.75 -5.09
N PRO A 36 26.73 -8.93 -4.21
CA PRO A 36 27.07 -8.99 -2.80
C PRO A 36 26.84 -10.41 -2.31
N LEU A 37 27.72 -10.92 -1.48
CA LEU A 37 27.69 -12.25 -0.85
C LEU A 37 26.33 -12.63 -0.21
N ILE A 38 25.48 -11.63 0.01
CA ILE A 38 24.11 -11.75 0.50
C ILE A 38 23.24 -12.65 -0.41
N ILE A 39 23.46 -12.63 -1.73
CA ILE A 39 22.68 -13.46 -2.66
C ILE A 39 23.00 -14.95 -2.48
N ASN A 40 24.26 -15.30 -2.22
CA ASN A 40 24.65 -16.68 -1.95
C ASN A 40 24.06 -17.22 -0.63
N LYS A 41 23.81 -16.35 0.35
CA LYS A 41 23.17 -16.74 1.61
C LYS A 41 21.65 -16.97 1.47
N VAL A 42 20.99 -16.29 0.55
CA VAL A 42 19.55 -16.49 0.28
C VAL A 42 19.29 -17.90 -0.27
N PHE A 43 20.24 -18.44 -1.07
CA PHE A 43 20.10 -19.76 -1.67
C PHE A 43 20.56 -20.94 -0.77
N THR A 44 21.22 -20.68 0.35
CA THR A 44 21.71 -21.72 1.26
C THR A 44 20.70 -22.25 2.27
N GLY A 45 19.42 -21.96 2.11
CA GLY A 45 18.33 -22.53 2.93
C GLY A 45 18.15 -21.88 4.32
N ASN A 46 19.18 -21.27 4.90
CA ASN A 46 19.11 -20.67 6.23
C ASN A 46 18.19 -19.43 6.29
N HIS A 47 17.99 -18.74 5.16
CA HIS A 47 17.06 -17.61 5.08
C HIS A 47 15.60 -18.02 5.05
N LEU A 48 15.27 -19.21 4.54
CA LEU A 48 13.88 -19.70 4.54
C LEU A 48 13.40 -19.91 5.98
N SER A 49 14.24 -20.43 6.86
CA SER A 49 13.88 -20.60 8.28
C SER A 49 13.71 -19.27 9.00
N ILE A 50 14.48 -18.24 8.62
CA ILE A 50 14.35 -16.88 9.17
C ILE A 50 13.06 -16.23 8.65
N ILE A 51 12.78 -16.34 7.34
CA ILE A 51 11.53 -15.82 6.73
C ILE A 51 10.32 -16.53 7.32
N ASP A 52 10.36 -17.85 7.52
CA ASP A 52 9.28 -18.61 8.14
C ASP A 52 9.08 -18.25 9.61
N SER A 53 10.16 -17.99 10.35
CA SER A 53 10.07 -17.51 11.73
C SER A 53 9.53 -16.08 11.81
N MET A 54 9.92 -15.21 10.87
CA MET A 54 9.35 -13.86 10.76
C MET A 54 7.87 -13.90 10.39
N LYS A 55 7.46 -14.72 9.43
CA LYS A 55 6.04 -14.93 9.09
C LYS A 55 5.24 -15.45 10.27
N LYS A 56 5.75 -16.41 11.03
CA LYS A 56 5.09 -16.92 12.25
C LYS A 56 4.91 -15.85 13.33
N VAL A 57 5.78 -14.84 13.37
CA VAL A 57 5.64 -13.70 14.29
C VAL A 57 4.60 -12.69 13.77
N GLU A 58 4.40 -12.60 12.45
CA GLU A 58 3.43 -11.66 11.85
C GLU A 58 1.98 -12.13 11.94
N GLU A 59 1.72 -13.43 12.08
CA GLU A 59 0.38 -14.01 11.96
C GLU A 59 -0.41 -14.17 13.27
N LYS A 60 0.00 -13.57 14.37
CA LYS A 60 -0.88 -13.49 15.55
C LYS A 60 -1.90 -12.35 15.36
N GLU A 61 -2.82 -12.55 14.43
CA GLU A 61 -4.00 -11.72 14.29
C GLU A 61 -5.02 -12.12 15.37
N LEU A 62 -5.41 -11.16 16.20
CA LEU A 62 -6.53 -11.33 17.12
C LEU A 62 -7.83 -10.95 16.42
N GLU A 63 -8.80 -11.84 16.48
CA GLU A 63 -10.17 -11.49 16.12
C GLU A 63 -10.76 -10.59 17.20
N VAL A 64 -11.23 -9.44 16.78
CA VAL A 64 -11.87 -8.45 17.65
C VAL A 64 -13.17 -7.97 17.05
N PHE A 65 -14.08 -7.53 17.91
CA PHE A 65 -15.31 -6.88 17.49
C PHE A 65 -15.11 -5.36 17.58
N ARG A 66 -15.51 -4.66 16.52
CA ARG A 66 -15.53 -3.20 16.47
C ARG A 66 -16.93 -2.73 16.16
N ILE A 67 -17.27 -1.54 16.60
CA ILE A 67 -18.54 -0.91 16.29
C ILE A 67 -18.31 0.07 15.15
N GLN A 68 -18.93 -0.14 14.00
CA GLN A 68 -18.94 0.79 12.91
C GLN A 68 -20.01 1.85 13.18
N ILE A 69 -19.60 3.12 13.16
CA ILE A 69 -20.45 4.25 13.61
C ILE A 69 -20.84 5.19 12.48
N PHE A 70 -20.07 5.21 11.39
CA PHE A 70 -20.29 6.12 10.28
C PHE A 70 -19.60 5.61 9.01
N GLU A 71 -20.15 5.99 7.86
CA GLU A 71 -19.49 5.77 6.57
C GLU A 71 -19.70 6.95 5.63
N SER A 72 -18.72 7.20 4.75
CA SER A 72 -18.77 8.27 3.76
C SER A 72 -17.87 7.96 2.57
N THR A 73 -18.24 8.43 1.39
CA THR A 73 -17.39 8.42 0.19
C THR A 73 -16.32 9.52 0.22
N VAL A 74 -16.50 10.55 1.07
CA VAL A 74 -15.65 11.74 1.10
C VAL A 74 -14.72 11.69 2.30
N ALA A 75 -13.42 11.68 2.04
CA ALA A 75 -12.38 11.58 3.07
C ALA A 75 -12.40 12.73 4.10
N SER A 76 -12.69 13.96 3.66
CA SER A 76 -12.73 15.12 4.55
C SER A 76 -13.88 15.04 5.56
N ILE A 77 -15.04 14.55 5.11
CA ILE A 77 -16.21 14.34 5.98
C ILE A 77 -15.91 13.23 6.99
N ALA A 78 -15.35 12.10 6.52
CA ALA A 78 -14.97 11.00 7.41
C ALA A 78 -13.98 11.44 8.49
N ARG A 79 -12.98 12.25 8.15
CA ARG A 79 -12.02 12.79 9.13
C ARG A 79 -12.66 13.75 10.14
N ALA A 80 -13.55 14.62 9.68
CA ALA A 80 -14.28 15.56 10.55
C ALA A 80 -15.16 14.80 11.56
N GLU A 81 -15.92 13.81 11.08
CA GLU A 81 -16.76 12.98 11.93
C GLU A 81 -15.93 12.11 12.89
N ALA A 82 -14.79 11.56 12.44
CA ALA A 82 -13.90 10.80 13.30
C ALA A 82 -13.41 11.66 14.49
N LYS A 83 -12.99 12.90 14.20
CA LYS A 83 -12.55 13.85 15.25
C LYS A 83 -13.69 14.21 16.18
N ARG A 84 -14.91 14.40 15.66
CA ARG A 84 -16.11 14.68 16.46
C ARG A 84 -16.40 13.54 17.42
N PHE A 85 -16.45 12.29 16.91
CA PHE A 85 -16.71 11.12 17.73
C PHE A 85 -15.60 10.85 18.74
N GLN A 86 -14.34 11.05 18.35
CA GLN A 86 -13.20 10.92 19.26
C GLN A 86 -13.32 11.88 20.47
N ASN A 87 -13.74 13.12 20.23
CA ASN A 87 -13.93 14.11 21.29
C ASN A 87 -15.12 13.78 22.22
N ILE A 88 -16.19 13.19 21.66
CA ILE A 88 -17.41 12.88 22.44
C ILE A 88 -17.23 11.60 23.26
N LEU A 89 -16.59 10.59 22.65
CA LEU A 89 -16.47 9.25 23.25
C LEU A 89 -15.22 9.07 24.11
N GLY A 90 -14.19 9.91 23.87
CA GLY A 90 -12.89 9.76 24.51
C GLY A 90 -12.09 8.54 24.04
N ASP A 91 -12.61 7.78 23.08
CA ASP A 91 -12.03 6.56 22.54
C ASP A 91 -11.39 6.77 21.16
N THR A 92 -10.45 5.89 20.81
CA THR A 92 -9.80 5.93 19.49
C THR A 92 -10.77 5.55 18.39
N VAL A 93 -10.92 6.43 17.39
CA VAL A 93 -11.71 6.17 16.20
C VAL A 93 -10.78 5.76 15.05
N TYR A 94 -11.01 4.57 14.52
CA TYR A 94 -10.26 4.02 13.38
C TYR A 94 -10.96 4.39 12.07
N ILE A 95 -10.20 4.94 11.13
CA ILE A 95 -10.69 5.22 9.78
C ILE A 95 -10.16 4.13 8.84
N ASN A 96 -11.05 3.31 8.31
CA ASN A 96 -10.72 2.27 7.35
C ASN A 96 -11.25 2.67 5.97
N PHE A 97 -10.40 2.61 4.94
CA PHE A 97 -10.84 2.80 3.56
C PHE A 97 -11.12 1.44 2.92
N GLU A 98 -12.37 1.19 2.62
CA GLU A 98 -12.84 0.04 1.87
C GLU A 98 -13.58 0.57 0.66
N THR A 99 -12.90 0.55 -0.50
CA THR A 99 -13.37 1.19 -1.74
C THR A 99 -14.86 0.93 -2.03
N PRO A 100 -15.68 1.97 -2.24
CA PRO A 100 -15.35 3.40 -2.30
C PRO A 100 -15.55 4.16 -0.97
N LEU A 101 -15.72 3.49 0.16
CA LEU A 101 -16.19 4.05 1.41
C LEU A 101 -15.10 4.18 2.47
N TYR A 102 -15.08 5.31 3.16
CA TYR A 102 -14.38 5.51 4.42
C TYR A 102 -15.30 5.12 5.57
N LYS A 103 -14.92 4.09 6.32
CA LYS A 103 -15.69 3.56 7.44
C LYS A 103 -15.05 3.93 8.75
N LEU A 104 -15.83 4.49 9.67
CA LEU A 104 -15.37 4.82 11.01
C LEU A 104 -15.75 3.71 11.98
N ARG A 105 -14.76 3.21 12.69
CA ARG A 105 -14.89 2.08 13.62
C ARG A 105 -14.33 2.43 14.98
N ILE A 106 -14.97 1.96 16.05
CA ILE A 106 -14.57 2.22 17.44
C ILE A 106 -14.40 0.90 18.18
N GLY A 107 -13.50 0.92 19.16
CA GLY A 107 -13.26 -0.15 20.11
C GLY A 107 -12.51 -1.35 19.54
N ASN A 108 -12.02 -2.18 20.45
CA ASN A 108 -11.39 -3.46 20.17
C ASN A 108 -11.92 -4.47 21.19
N TYR A 109 -13.18 -4.87 21.05
CA TYR A 109 -13.83 -5.75 21.99
C TYR A 109 -13.46 -7.21 21.69
N ILE A 110 -13.03 -7.96 22.70
CA ILE A 110 -12.69 -9.38 22.57
C ILE A 110 -13.97 -10.23 22.43
N SER A 111 -15.08 -9.78 23.02
CA SER A 111 -16.35 -10.48 23.01
C SER A 111 -17.43 -9.63 22.34
N ARG A 112 -18.28 -10.30 21.55
CA ARG A 112 -19.44 -9.66 20.93
C ARG A 112 -20.39 -9.06 21.98
N LYS A 113 -20.58 -9.75 23.12
CA LYS A 113 -21.43 -9.27 24.22
C LYS A 113 -20.94 -7.93 24.77
N ASN A 114 -19.61 -7.73 24.87
CA ASN A 114 -19.04 -6.47 25.32
C ASN A 114 -19.29 -5.35 24.32
N ALA A 115 -19.20 -5.65 23.00
CA ALA A 115 -19.53 -4.70 21.96
C ALA A 115 -21.02 -4.33 21.95
N GLU A 116 -21.93 -5.30 22.21
CA GLU A 116 -23.36 -5.07 22.33
C GLU A 116 -23.71 -4.14 23.50
N GLY A 117 -23.04 -4.30 24.64
CA GLY A 117 -23.20 -3.39 25.77
C GLY A 117 -22.74 -1.94 25.47
N ALA A 118 -21.70 -1.79 24.65
CA ALA A 118 -21.18 -0.49 24.28
C ALA A 118 -22.01 0.22 23.19
N ILE A 119 -22.64 -0.52 22.29
CA ILE A 119 -23.39 0.05 21.15
C ILE A 119 -24.54 0.94 21.60
N GLU A 120 -25.22 0.59 22.69
CA GLU A 120 -26.34 1.37 23.22
C GLU A 120 -25.88 2.76 23.67
N SER A 121 -24.74 2.84 24.35
CA SER A 121 -24.14 4.10 24.79
C SER A 121 -23.69 4.95 23.60
N ILE A 122 -23.04 4.32 22.60
CA ILE A 122 -22.55 4.96 21.38
C ILE A 122 -23.71 5.49 20.54
N SER A 123 -24.80 4.75 20.45
CA SER A 123 -26.01 5.16 19.73
C SER A 123 -26.66 6.40 20.35
N LYS A 124 -26.70 6.48 21.67
CA LYS A 124 -27.20 7.68 22.40
C LYS A 124 -26.35 8.92 22.16
N LEU A 125 -25.08 8.77 21.84
CA LEU A 125 -24.14 9.85 21.56
C LEU A 125 -24.11 10.30 20.08
N GLY A 126 -25.05 9.79 19.28
CA GLY A 126 -25.29 10.29 17.93
C GLY A 126 -24.98 9.31 16.77
N ALA A 127 -24.48 8.11 17.07
CA ALA A 127 -24.28 7.06 16.06
C ALA A 127 -25.51 6.15 15.99
N LYS A 128 -26.62 6.64 15.44
CA LYS A 128 -27.91 5.93 15.42
C LYS A 128 -27.88 4.64 14.60
N ASP A 129 -27.06 4.60 13.55
CA ASP A 129 -26.93 3.46 12.64
C ASP A 129 -25.67 2.63 12.93
N ALA A 130 -25.28 2.57 14.21
CA ALA A 130 -24.10 1.80 14.61
C ALA A 130 -24.37 0.29 14.60
N TRP A 131 -23.42 -0.49 14.09
CA TRP A 131 -23.48 -1.96 14.10
C TRP A 131 -22.14 -2.59 14.41
N ILE A 132 -22.18 -3.84 14.89
CA ILE A 132 -21.01 -4.59 15.28
C ILE A 132 -20.44 -5.34 14.08
N ILE A 133 -19.14 -5.19 13.86
CA ILE A 133 -18.39 -5.94 12.87
C ILE A 133 -17.31 -6.78 13.53
N ARG A 134 -17.00 -7.93 12.95
CA ARG A 134 -15.85 -8.74 13.31
C ARG A 134 -14.68 -8.37 12.40
N THR A 135 -13.54 -8.07 12.97
CA THR A 135 -12.33 -7.68 12.24
C THR A 135 -11.10 -8.31 12.87
N LYS A 136 -10.02 -8.34 12.15
CA LYS A 136 -8.74 -8.80 12.66
C LYS A 136 -7.91 -7.58 13.10
N LYS A 137 -7.30 -7.69 14.26
CA LYS A 137 -6.34 -6.71 14.78
C LYS A 137 -4.97 -7.32 14.76
N ASN A 138 -4.00 -6.59 14.19
CA ASN A 138 -2.60 -6.95 14.32
C ASN A 138 -2.13 -6.65 15.75
N ILE A 139 -1.37 -7.56 16.36
CA ILE A 139 -0.90 -7.41 17.77
C ILE A 139 0.11 -6.25 17.91
N ARG A 140 0.61 -5.71 16.82
CA ARG A 140 1.54 -4.58 16.83
C ARG A 140 0.88 -3.19 16.88
N ASP A 141 -0.44 -3.12 16.77
CA ASP A 141 -1.24 -1.90 16.90
C ASP A 141 -1.69 -1.74 18.40
#